data_d5a9ae23f5a9438121ff3538be59b5d4
#
_entry.id   d5a9ae23f5a9438121ff3538be59b5d4
#
_cell.length_a   1.000
_cell.length_b   1.000
_cell.length_c   1.000
_cell.angle_alpha   90.00
_cell.angle_beta   90.00
_cell.angle_gamma   90.00
#
_symmetry.space_group_name_H-M   'P 1'
#
loop_
_entity.id
_entity.type
_entity.pdbx_description
1 polymer ?
#
loop_
_entity_poly.entity_id
_entity_poly.type
_entity_poly.pdbx_seq_one_letter_code
_entity_poly.pdbx_strand_id
1 'polypeptide(L)'
;MGLILVTALGLLPVLLIYRYIIHPVFFSALSRIPAPHWTCHISPLWILAARKWRRENTSLYRAHQRLGPVIRIGPNEVSVDGLEGMRTIYQGGFEKGHWYSVFDNYGVPNMFATGNSKPHSLRKRMISNVYSKSYIQSSRASKLQMAEILVNRLLPALDGSLESSRKSISTDYNDVEVFGLYLATAMDLITAYIFGLSNATNFIVDEPYRRDWQDMYLARANYPFWTQEVPKLTNFCKRWIPWLKLYPQWVDQSNKKLSDWNWELCENVRKTSKAKRSPNNSQVIKYSDEPVVYNSLFAGIDREFKTNGEKSILYSTSILQRDLAIASEVMDHSLAGQETAGIALTYATWHISKSPELQRQLHAEVQSLKPSLMTDPKAASGITNTSALPDPKKVDSLPLLHAIVTETLRLHAPIPGPQPRQTPKNGCSIGGYYIPGDVRIASLAYTLHRDKEVFPEPEEWNPERWVEEKTRKSPEDEVKHREMQRVFWAFGSGGRMCVGSNFAMNEMKFILAFIYANFETSIVDDEGIEQEDAYTARPIGEKLVIRFTPLKT
;
A
#
# COMPACT_ATOMS: atom_id res chain seq x y z
N MET A 1 -18.19 -57.22 15.67
CA MET A 1 -17.65 -56.20 14.74
C MET A 1 -18.75 -55.43 14.00
N GLY A 2 -19.79 -56.08 13.47
CA GLY A 2 -20.86 -55.40 12.73
C GLY A 2 -21.66 -54.34 13.52
N LEU A 3 -22.02 -54.63 14.78
CA LEU A 3 -22.81 -53.71 15.61
C LEU A 3 -22.03 -52.43 15.96
N ILE A 4 -20.74 -52.54 16.23
CA ILE A 4 -19.83 -51.38 16.52
C ILE A 4 -19.69 -50.50 15.27
N LEU A 5 -19.60 -51.10 14.08
CA LEU A 5 -19.50 -50.36 12.83
C LEU A 5 -20.80 -49.61 12.50
N VAL A 6 -21.97 -50.26 12.73
CA VAL A 6 -23.28 -49.62 12.50
C VAL A 6 -23.54 -48.50 13.50
N THR A 7 -23.20 -48.67 14.78
CA THR A 7 -23.33 -47.60 15.78
C THR A 7 -22.35 -46.42 15.50
N ALA A 8 -21.11 -46.69 15.09
CA ALA A 8 -20.15 -45.66 14.71
C ALA A 8 -20.60 -44.88 13.46
N LEU A 9 -21.13 -45.55 12.44
CA LEU A 9 -21.71 -44.94 11.24
C LEU A 9 -22.95 -44.10 11.55
N GLY A 10 -23.77 -44.50 12.52
CA GLY A 10 -24.94 -43.72 12.96
C GLY A 10 -24.58 -42.50 13.84
N LEU A 11 -23.55 -42.61 14.67
CA LEU A 11 -23.09 -41.51 15.54
C LEU A 11 -22.30 -40.43 14.79
N LEU A 12 -21.57 -40.80 13.73
CA LEU A 12 -20.75 -39.86 12.96
C LEU A 12 -21.54 -38.67 12.39
N PRO A 13 -22.68 -38.84 11.70
CA PRO A 13 -23.51 -37.73 11.24
C PRO A 13 -24.01 -36.84 12.39
N VAL A 14 -24.40 -37.42 13.51
CA VAL A 14 -24.86 -36.67 14.69
C VAL A 14 -23.73 -35.80 15.25
N LEU A 15 -22.53 -36.35 15.38
CA LEU A 15 -21.35 -35.61 15.83
C LEU A 15 -20.98 -34.52 14.85
N LEU A 16 -21.07 -34.76 13.54
CA LEU A 16 -20.82 -33.77 12.51
C LEU A 16 -21.84 -32.63 12.57
N ILE A 17 -23.13 -32.94 12.66
CA ILE A 17 -24.20 -31.94 12.83
C ILE A 17 -23.99 -31.15 14.13
N TYR A 18 -23.69 -31.81 15.23
CA TYR A 18 -23.37 -31.11 16.48
C TYR A 18 -22.18 -30.21 16.33
N ARG A 19 -21.05 -30.70 15.79
CA ARG A 19 -19.77 -29.97 15.68
C ARG A 19 -19.84 -28.79 14.74
N TYR A 20 -20.54 -28.94 13.60
CA TYR A 20 -20.50 -27.94 12.52
C TYR A 20 -21.76 -27.07 12.44
N ILE A 21 -22.86 -27.46 13.09
CA ILE A 21 -24.11 -26.71 13.06
C ILE A 21 -24.52 -26.28 14.47
N ILE A 22 -24.81 -27.24 15.35
CA ILE A 22 -25.42 -26.95 16.66
C ILE A 22 -24.47 -26.18 17.55
N HIS A 23 -23.25 -26.67 17.73
CA HIS A 23 -22.24 -26.00 18.56
C HIS A 23 -21.90 -24.59 18.09
N PRO A 24 -21.61 -24.30 16.81
CA PRO A 24 -21.31 -22.95 16.34
C PRO A 24 -22.44 -21.95 16.47
N VAL A 25 -23.69 -22.43 16.38
CA VAL A 25 -24.89 -21.58 16.45
C VAL A 25 -25.25 -21.24 17.89
N PHE A 26 -25.17 -22.23 18.80
CA PHE A 26 -25.77 -22.09 20.15
C PHE A 26 -24.73 -22.08 21.28
N PHE A 27 -23.63 -22.78 21.16
CA PHE A 27 -22.69 -23.04 22.26
C PHE A 27 -21.31 -22.39 22.10
N SER A 28 -20.98 -21.89 20.90
CA SER A 28 -19.72 -21.17 20.67
C SER A 28 -19.74 -19.85 21.43
N ALA A 29 -18.58 -19.43 21.96
CA ALA A 29 -18.42 -18.08 22.51
C ALA A 29 -18.77 -16.98 21.50
N LEU A 30 -18.59 -17.24 20.20
CA LEU A 30 -18.93 -16.33 19.12
C LEU A 30 -20.44 -16.30 18.77
N SER A 31 -21.27 -17.17 19.37
CA SER A 31 -22.70 -17.24 19.04
C SER A 31 -23.48 -15.99 19.45
N ARG A 32 -22.97 -15.26 20.47
CA ARG A 32 -23.59 -14.03 20.97
C ARG A 32 -23.26 -12.80 20.13
N ILE A 33 -22.25 -12.88 19.26
CA ILE A 33 -21.87 -11.77 18.40
C ILE A 33 -22.85 -11.67 17.24
N PRO A 34 -23.44 -10.49 16.99
CA PRO A 34 -24.38 -10.30 15.89
C PRO A 34 -23.71 -10.62 14.53
N ALA A 35 -24.51 -11.20 13.62
CA ALA A 35 -24.02 -11.63 12.32
C ALA A 35 -24.89 -11.03 11.20
N PRO A 36 -24.29 -10.57 10.08
CA PRO A 36 -25.05 -9.99 8.96
C PRO A 36 -25.95 -11.01 8.26
N HIS A 37 -25.62 -12.29 8.34
CA HIS A 37 -26.40 -13.39 7.81
C HIS A 37 -26.25 -14.62 8.72
N TRP A 38 -27.31 -15.42 8.88
CA TRP A 38 -27.32 -16.59 9.77
C TRP A 38 -26.27 -17.66 9.40
N THR A 39 -25.92 -17.75 8.09
CA THR A 39 -24.86 -18.68 7.62
C THR A 39 -23.50 -18.37 8.21
N CYS A 40 -23.22 -17.14 8.65
CA CYS A 40 -21.93 -16.77 9.24
C CYS A 40 -21.58 -17.60 10.48
N HIS A 41 -22.57 -18.21 11.14
CA HIS A 41 -22.33 -19.11 12.27
C HIS A 41 -21.71 -20.44 11.84
N ILE A 42 -22.05 -20.95 10.67
CA ILE A 42 -21.70 -22.32 10.20
C ILE A 42 -20.82 -22.35 8.96
N SER A 43 -20.75 -21.25 8.20
CA SER A 43 -20.05 -21.20 6.91
C SER A 43 -19.45 -19.81 6.66
N PRO A 44 -18.28 -19.70 6.02
CA PRO A 44 -17.70 -18.44 5.57
C PRO A 44 -18.31 -17.93 4.25
N LEU A 45 -19.33 -18.56 3.69
CA LEU A 45 -19.82 -18.27 2.32
C LEU A 45 -20.24 -16.81 2.15
N TRP A 46 -20.85 -16.18 3.15
CA TRP A 46 -21.25 -14.78 3.07
C TRP A 46 -20.05 -13.85 2.80
N ILE A 47 -18.99 -13.99 3.60
CA ILE A 47 -17.81 -13.13 3.46
C ILE A 47 -16.99 -13.52 2.23
N LEU A 48 -16.89 -14.81 1.89
CA LEU A 48 -16.21 -15.25 0.69
C LEU A 48 -16.91 -14.73 -0.58
N ALA A 49 -18.25 -14.70 -0.58
CA ALA A 49 -19.01 -14.08 -1.65
C ALA A 49 -18.74 -12.57 -1.77
N ALA A 50 -18.74 -11.86 -0.64
CA ALA A 50 -18.41 -10.43 -0.64
C ALA A 50 -16.99 -10.16 -1.20
N ARG A 51 -16.00 -10.96 -0.79
CA ARG A 51 -14.61 -10.90 -1.30
C ARG A 51 -14.51 -11.22 -2.79
N LYS A 52 -15.14 -12.30 -3.21
CA LYS A 52 -15.09 -12.78 -4.61
C LYS A 52 -15.67 -11.75 -5.58
N TRP A 53 -16.75 -11.08 -5.18
CA TRP A 53 -17.43 -10.09 -6.02
C TRP A 53 -17.05 -8.65 -5.70
N ARG A 54 -15.90 -8.43 -5.02
CA ARG A 54 -15.37 -7.10 -4.73
C ARG A 54 -16.40 -6.16 -4.09
N ARG A 55 -16.97 -6.61 -2.96
CA ARG A 55 -17.98 -5.88 -2.16
C ARG A 55 -17.74 -6.01 -0.66
N GLU A 56 -16.50 -6.37 -0.26
CA GLU A 56 -16.19 -6.64 1.14
C GLU A 56 -16.32 -5.38 2.00
N ASN A 57 -15.69 -4.28 1.58
CA ASN A 57 -15.65 -3.04 2.36
C ASN A 57 -17.04 -2.45 2.57
N THR A 58 -17.81 -2.32 1.48
CA THR A 58 -19.18 -1.79 1.52
C THR A 58 -20.14 -2.73 2.27
N SER A 59 -19.97 -4.05 2.16
CA SER A 59 -20.77 -5.03 2.88
C SER A 59 -20.52 -4.98 4.38
N LEU A 60 -19.23 -4.87 4.78
CA LEU A 60 -18.86 -4.74 6.19
C LEU A 60 -19.31 -3.39 6.76
N TYR A 61 -19.14 -2.29 6.05
CA TYR A 61 -19.63 -0.99 6.48
C TYR A 61 -21.13 -1.00 6.76
N ARG A 62 -21.96 -1.49 5.81
CA ARG A 62 -23.40 -1.60 6.00
C ARG A 62 -23.77 -2.54 7.16
N ALA A 63 -23.01 -3.62 7.36
CA ALA A 63 -23.23 -4.54 8.47
C ALA A 63 -22.91 -3.87 9.82
N HIS A 64 -21.82 -3.14 9.94
CA HIS A 64 -21.46 -2.39 11.15
C HIS A 64 -22.47 -1.28 11.46
N GLN A 65 -22.94 -0.54 10.47
CA GLN A 65 -23.99 0.49 10.65
C GLN A 65 -25.29 -0.08 11.24
N ARG A 66 -25.61 -1.34 10.94
CA ARG A 66 -26.85 -2.00 11.39
C ARG A 66 -26.69 -2.76 12.70
N LEU A 67 -25.56 -3.39 12.93
CA LEU A 67 -25.35 -4.39 13.97
C LEU A 67 -24.41 -3.96 15.08
N GLY A 68 -23.70 -2.84 14.91
CA GLY A 68 -22.76 -2.30 15.87
C GLY A 68 -21.28 -2.65 15.57
N PRO A 69 -20.39 -2.28 16.50
CA PRO A 69 -18.94 -2.27 16.23
C PRO A 69 -18.28 -3.65 16.17
N VAL A 70 -18.94 -4.72 16.61
CA VAL A 70 -18.38 -6.08 16.58
C VAL A 70 -19.37 -7.00 15.90
N ILE A 71 -18.99 -7.60 14.78
CA ILE A 71 -19.85 -8.51 14.01
C ILE A 71 -19.12 -9.80 13.64
N ARG A 72 -19.85 -10.92 13.68
CA ARG A 72 -19.37 -12.24 13.27
C ARG A 72 -19.64 -12.45 11.78
N ILE A 73 -18.59 -12.56 10.98
CA ILE A 73 -18.68 -12.67 9.51
C ILE A 73 -18.39 -14.06 8.97
N GLY A 74 -17.98 -14.97 9.84
CA GLY A 74 -17.73 -16.38 9.52
C GLY A 74 -17.64 -17.23 10.78
N PRO A 75 -17.56 -18.58 10.66
CA PRO A 75 -17.51 -19.47 11.82
C PRO A 75 -16.40 -19.12 12.81
N ASN A 76 -15.26 -18.67 12.31
CA ASN A 76 -14.08 -18.29 13.08
C ASN A 76 -13.51 -16.95 12.60
N GLU A 77 -14.40 -16.00 12.25
CA GLU A 77 -13.98 -14.70 11.74
C GLU A 77 -14.90 -13.59 12.26
N VAL A 78 -14.28 -12.50 12.74
CA VAL A 78 -14.94 -11.35 13.35
C VAL A 78 -14.41 -10.07 12.69
N SER A 79 -15.32 -9.16 12.36
CA SER A 79 -14.97 -7.79 11.96
C SER A 79 -15.25 -6.83 13.12
N VAL A 80 -14.35 -5.89 13.32
CA VAL A 80 -14.41 -4.91 14.41
C VAL A 80 -14.25 -3.51 13.84
N ASP A 81 -15.15 -2.62 14.20
CA ASP A 81 -15.14 -1.20 13.87
C ASP A 81 -14.89 -0.34 15.11
N GLY A 82 -14.49 0.90 14.88
CA GLY A 82 -14.24 1.89 15.92
C GLY A 82 -12.83 1.84 16.55
N LEU A 83 -12.50 2.95 17.20
CA LEU A 83 -11.15 3.23 17.71
C LEU A 83 -10.69 2.24 18.79
N GLU A 84 -11.60 1.81 19.70
CA GLU A 84 -11.28 0.87 20.79
C GLU A 84 -10.82 -0.49 20.22
N GLY A 85 -11.60 -1.04 19.29
CA GLY A 85 -11.30 -2.32 18.66
C GLY A 85 -10.00 -2.28 17.86
N MET A 86 -9.82 -1.21 17.08
CA MET A 86 -8.60 -0.99 16.30
C MET A 86 -7.37 -0.93 17.21
N ARG A 87 -7.43 -0.22 18.33
CA ARG A 87 -6.32 -0.16 19.30
C ARG A 87 -6.03 -1.51 19.91
N THR A 88 -7.05 -2.21 20.38
CA THR A 88 -6.91 -3.53 20.99
C THR A 88 -6.21 -4.51 20.04
N ILE A 89 -6.60 -4.52 18.78
CA ILE A 89 -6.08 -5.47 17.79
C ILE A 89 -4.65 -5.09 17.37
N TYR A 90 -4.43 -3.83 16.93
CA TYR A 90 -3.19 -3.47 16.23
C TYR A 90 -2.13 -2.87 17.14
N GLN A 91 -2.52 -2.07 18.13
CA GLN A 91 -1.59 -1.58 19.15
C GLN A 91 -1.37 -2.63 20.25
N GLY A 92 -2.37 -3.48 20.51
CA GLY A 92 -2.22 -4.67 21.35
C GLY A 92 -1.33 -5.76 20.77
N GLY A 93 -0.92 -5.62 19.50
CA GLY A 93 0.12 -6.45 18.89
C GLY A 93 -0.34 -7.85 18.50
N PHE A 94 -1.60 -8.04 18.12
CA PHE A 94 -2.11 -9.32 17.62
C PHE A 94 -1.31 -9.78 16.40
N GLU A 95 -1.01 -11.08 16.36
CA GLU A 95 -0.17 -11.66 15.31
C GLU A 95 -0.90 -11.71 13.96
N LYS A 96 -0.13 -11.67 12.87
CA LYS A 96 -0.64 -11.95 11.53
C LYS A 96 -0.85 -13.45 11.35
N GLY A 97 -1.99 -13.82 10.77
CA GLY A 97 -2.29 -15.20 10.40
C GLY A 97 -1.66 -15.62 9.07
N HIS A 98 -1.90 -16.87 8.68
CA HIS A 98 -1.40 -17.47 7.44
C HIS A 98 -1.85 -16.74 6.15
N TRP A 99 -2.91 -15.93 6.25
CA TRP A 99 -3.42 -15.13 5.12
C TRP A 99 -2.34 -14.29 4.42
N TYR A 100 -1.32 -13.86 5.18
CA TYR A 100 -0.23 -13.04 4.65
C TYR A 100 0.87 -13.85 3.92
N SER A 101 0.86 -15.17 3.99
CA SER A 101 1.91 -15.99 3.35
C SER A 101 1.92 -15.93 1.82
N VAL A 102 0.84 -15.44 1.20
CA VAL A 102 0.81 -15.21 -0.26
C VAL A 102 1.75 -14.09 -0.71
N PHE A 103 2.21 -13.26 0.22
CA PHE A 103 3.16 -12.19 -0.02
C PHE A 103 4.63 -12.61 0.21
N ASP A 104 4.88 -13.89 0.55
CA ASP A 104 6.22 -14.45 0.52
C ASP A 104 6.73 -14.47 -0.92
N ASN A 105 7.94 -13.92 -1.14
CA ASN A 105 8.58 -13.93 -2.43
C ASN A 105 9.78 -14.89 -2.41
N TYR A 106 10.06 -15.57 -3.51
CA TYR A 106 11.18 -16.52 -3.64
C TYR A 106 11.19 -17.64 -2.58
N GLY A 107 10.02 -17.95 -1.98
CA GLY A 107 9.92 -18.91 -0.88
C GLY A 107 10.51 -18.44 0.46
N VAL A 108 10.83 -17.16 0.58
CA VAL A 108 11.39 -16.54 1.78
C VAL A 108 10.47 -15.41 2.25
N PRO A 109 10.07 -15.39 3.55
CA PRO A 109 9.21 -14.34 4.07
C PRO A 109 9.94 -12.99 4.14
N ASN A 110 9.26 -11.94 3.65
CA ASN A 110 9.64 -10.54 3.88
C ASN A 110 9.04 -10.01 5.20
N MET A 111 9.28 -8.74 5.51
CA MET A 111 8.74 -8.10 6.70
C MET A 111 7.21 -8.08 6.71
N PHE A 112 6.58 -7.76 5.57
CA PHE A 112 5.12 -7.65 5.47
C PHE A 112 4.44 -9.01 5.67
N ALA A 113 4.94 -10.07 5.04
CA ALA A 113 4.39 -11.42 5.12
C ALA A 113 4.65 -12.12 6.46
N THR A 114 5.68 -11.68 7.21
CA THR A 114 6.08 -12.33 8.47
C THR A 114 4.97 -12.29 9.51
N GLY A 115 4.44 -13.45 9.90
CA GLY A 115 3.35 -13.62 10.87
C GLY A 115 3.74 -13.19 12.28
N ASN A 116 4.78 -13.80 12.85
CA ASN A 116 5.19 -13.62 14.24
C ASN A 116 5.89 -12.28 14.50
N SER A 117 5.61 -11.67 15.64
CA SER A 117 6.11 -10.33 16.00
C SER A 117 7.62 -10.25 16.18
N LYS A 118 8.26 -11.26 16.77
CA LYS A 118 9.72 -11.26 16.99
C LYS A 118 10.52 -11.21 15.67
N PRO A 119 10.37 -12.15 14.71
CA PRO A 119 11.07 -12.07 13.44
C PRO A 119 10.69 -10.84 12.62
N HIS A 120 9.44 -10.40 12.67
CA HIS A 120 9.02 -9.15 12.05
C HIS A 120 9.79 -7.95 12.60
N SER A 121 9.90 -7.82 13.92
CA SER A 121 10.59 -6.68 14.56
C SER A 121 12.08 -6.65 14.20
N LEU A 122 12.71 -7.81 14.02
CA LEU A 122 14.10 -7.89 13.57
C LEU A 122 14.24 -7.39 12.12
N ARG A 123 13.37 -7.85 11.20
CA ARG A 123 13.36 -7.39 9.80
C ARG A 123 13.08 -5.88 9.72
N LYS A 124 12.06 -5.40 10.45
CA LYS A 124 11.71 -3.98 10.46
C LYS A 124 12.85 -3.09 10.92
N ARG A 125 13.61 -3.50 11.95
CA ARG A 125 14.78 -2.74 12.45
C ARG A 125 15.89 -2.57 11.42
N MET A 126 16.01 -3.47 10.45
CA MET A 126 17.05 -3.37 9.41
C MET A 126 16.83 -2.18 8.48
N ILE A 127 15.57 -1.72 8.33
CA ILE A 127 15.17 -0.70 7.34
C ILE A 127 14.48 0.52 7.96
N SER A 128 14.00 0.45 9.20
CA SER A 128 13.18 1.54 9.79
C SER A 128 13.92 2.89 9.84
N ASN A 129 15.25 2.87 9.97
CA ASN A 129 16.03 4.10 9.98
C ASN A 129 15.95 4.84 8.64
N VAL A 130 16.17 4.13 7.53
CA VAL A 130 16.16 4.74 6.18
C VAL A 130 14.75 5.17 5.73
N TYR A 131 13.70 4.63 6.33
CA TYR A 131 12.32 5.09 6.15
C TYR A 131 11.86 6.11 7.20
N SER A 132 12.73 6.52 8.12
CA SER A 132 12.37 7.55 9.08
C SER A 132 12.25 8.93 8.41
N LYS A 133 11.36 9.77 8.94
CA LYS A 133 11.13 11.13 8.43
C LYS A 133 12.43 11.95 8.39
N SER A 134 13.21 11.89 9.46
CA SER A 134 14.49 12.61 9.56
C SER A 134 15.51 12.17 8.52
N TYR A 135 15.61 10.85 8.29
CA TYR A 135 16.55 10.34 7.28
C TYR A 135 16.14 10.77 5.87
N ILE A 136 14.88 10.57 5.47
CA ILE A 136 14.36 10.93 4.14
C ILE A 136 14.58 12.43 3.88
N GLN A 137 14.26 13.28 4.85
CA GLN A 137 14.40 14.73 4.74
C GLN A 137 15.86 15.19 4.67
N SER A 138 16.81 14.46 5.24
CA SER A 138 18.23 14.79 5.23
C SER A 138 19.03 14.07 4.14
N SER A 139 18.50 13.00 3.56
CA SER A 139 19.20 12.16 2.58
C SER A 139 19.51 12.92 1.30
N ARG A 140 20.80 13.05 1.00
CA ARG A 140 21.27 13.65 -0.26
C ARG A 140 20.90 12.77 -1.46
N ALA A 141 20.94 11.44 -1.29
CA ALA A 141 20.54 10.49 -2.33
C ALA A 141 19.07 10.68 -2.71
N SER A 142 18.16 10.68 -1.71
CA SER A 142 16.73 10.88 -1.93
C SER A 142 16.42 12.20 -2.66
N LYS A 143 17.05 13.30 -2.25
CA LYS A 143 16.88 14.62 -2.91
C LYS A 143 17.32 14.62 -4.37
N LEU A 144 18.46 13.98 -4.67
CA LEU A 144 18.98 13.90 -6.04
C LEU A 144 18.15 13.02 -6.95
N GLN A 145 17.71 11.88 -6.43
CA GLN A 145 16.81 10.94 -7.11
C GLN A 145 15.48 11.63 -7.45
N MET A 146 14.88 12.31 -6.45
CA MET A 146 13.66 13.08 -6.62
C MET A 146 13.82 14.17 -7.69
N ALA A 147 14.91 14.97 -7.64
CA ALA A 147 15.14 16.02 -8.60
C ALA A 147 15.27 15.49 -10.04
N GLU A 148 16.04 14.42 -10.22
CA GLU A 148 16.22 13.79 -11.53
C GLU A 148 14.90 13.29 -12.11
N ILE A 149 14.10 12.62 -11.28
CA ILE A 149 12.84 12.02 -11.73
C ILE A 149 11.78 13.10 -12.01
N LEU A 150 11.65 14.11 -11.15
CA LEU A 150 10.66 15.17 -11.37
C LEU A 150 11.01 16.07 -12.55
N VAL A 151 12.28 16.53 -12.64
CA VAL A 151 12.68 17.54 -13.63
C VAL A 151 13.00 16.93 -14.98
N ASN A 152 13.74 15.80 -15.00
CA ASN A 152 14.25 15.24 -16.25
C ASN A 152 13.39 14.12 -16.84
N ARG A 153 12.38 13.63 -16.10
CA ARG A 153 11.47 12.59 -16.59
C ARG A 153 10.00 13.01 -16.53
N LEU A 154 9.48 13.40 -15.35
CA LEU A 154 8.06 13.70 -15.19
C LEU A 154 7.67 14.99 -15.92
N LEU A 155 8.44 16.09 -15.80
CA LEU A 155 8.15 17.34 -16.48
C LEU A 155 8.02 17.17 -18.00
N PRO A 156 9.00 16.53 -18.71
CA PRO A 156 8.87 16.27 -20.12
C PRO A 156 7.68 15.37 -20.52
N ALA A 157 7.24 14.49 -19.60
CA ALA A 157 6.03 13.67 -19.84
C ALA A 157 4.75 14.50 -19.74
N LEU A 158 4.73 15.53 -18.87
CA LEU A 158 3.57 16.38 -18.67
C LEU A 158 3.47 17.52 -19.69
N ASP A 159 4.59 18.09 -20.15
CA ASP A 159 4.61 19.18 -21.13
C ASP A 159 4.63 18.70 -22.60
N GLY A 160 4.62 17.37 -22.83
CA GLY A 160 4.61 16.76 -24.16
C GLY A 160 5.95 16.85 -24.90
N SER A 161 7.06 17.20 -24.24
CA SER A 161 8.38 17.28 -24.86
C SER A 161 9.09 15.93 -25.00
N LEU A 162 8.59 14.85 -24.35
CA LEU A 162 9.06 13.49 -24.58
C LEU A 162 8.71 13.02 -26.00
N GLU A 163 9.70 12.51 -26.73
CA GLU A 163 9.54 12.02 -28.12
C GLU A 163 8.48 10.92 -28.24
N SER A 164 8.27 10.12 -27.21
CA SER A 164 7.22 9.09 -27.14
C SER A 164 5.80 9.66 -27.12
N SER A 165 5.62 10.86 -26.57
CA SER A 165 4.32 11.53 -26.46
C SER A 165 3.86 12.20 -27.76
N ARG A 166 4.77 12.45 -28.72
CA ARG A 166 4.49 13.17 -29.98
C ARG A 166 3.62 12.42 -30.99
N LYS A 167 3.26 11.17 -30.74
CA LYS A 167 2.46 10.36 -31.68
C LYS A 167 0.94 10.45 -31.51
N SER A 168 0.44 11.17 -30.51
CA SER A 168 -1.00 11.35 -30.32
C SER A 168 -1.44 12.74 -30.69
N ILE A 169 -2.05 12.86 -31.87
CA ILE A 169 -3.01 13.88 -32.35
C ILE A 169 -2.62 15.35 -32.04
N SER A 170 -2.40 16.10 -33.11
CA SER A 170 -2.20 17.55 -33.16
C SER A 170 -3.34 18.34 -32.49
N THR A 171 -3.21 18.60 -31.20
CA THR A 171 -3.98 19.63 -30.48
C THR A 171 -3.00 20.46 -29.66
N ASP A 172 -3.25 21.76 -29.53
CA ASP A 172 -2.42 22.72 -28.77
C ASP A 172 -2.34 22.41 -27.25
N TYR A 173 -2.84 21.23 -26.80
CA TYR A 173 -2.96 20.82 -25.41
C TYR A 173 -2.38 19.42 -25.22
N ASN A 174 -1.73 19.19 -24.09
CA ASN A 174 -1.19 17.89 -23.72
C ASN A 174 -2.17 17.17 -22.77
N ASP A 175 -2.93 16.21 -23.32
CA ASP A 175 -3.83 15.36 -22.58
C ASP A 175 -3.08 14.08 -22.18
N VAL A 176 -2.94 13.84 -20.88
CA VAL A 176 -2.11 12.77 -20.31
C VAL A 176 -2.97 11.78 -19.52
N GLU A 177 -2.79 10.49 -19.78
CA GLU A 177 -3.31 9.44 -18.92
C GLU A 177 -2.44 9.36 -17.65
N VAL A 178 -2.99 9.86 -16.51
CA VAL A 178 -2.20 10.07 -15.29
C VAL A 178 -2.17 8.86 -14.37
N PHE A 179 -3.11 7.92 -14.42
CA PHE A 179 -3.07 6.74 -13.54
C PHE A 179 -1.82 5.90 -13.82
N GLY A 180 -1.60 5.51 -15.07
CA GLY A 180 -0.40 4.77 -15.47
C GLY A 180 0.89 5.58 -15.30
N LEU A 181 0.83 6.91 -15.53
CA LEU A 181 1.99 7.79 -15.33
C LEU A 181 2.36 7.94 -13.84
N TYR A 182 1.38 8.05 -12.94
CA TYR A 182 1.67 8.13 -11.51
C TYR A 182 2.16 6.81 -10.93
N LEU A 183 1.64 5.68 -11.42
CA LEU A 183 2.23 4.37 -11.11
C LEU A 183 3.70 4.31 -11.56
N ALA A 184 4.02 4.82 -12.75
CA ALA A 184 5.39 4.87 -13.26
C ALA A 184 6.29 5.80 -12.43
N THR A 185 5.78 6.98 -12.07
CA THR A 185 6.51 7.96 -11.27
C THR A 185 6.85 7.41 -9.89
N ALA A 186 5.88 6.81 -9.21
CA ALA A 186 6.09 6.17 -7.92
C ALA A 186 7.05 4.97 -8.02
N MET A 187 6.97 4.17 -9.11
CA MET A 187 7.93 3.07 -9.34
C MET A 187 9.35 3.57 -9.55
N ASP A 188 9.55 4.58 -10.37
CA ASP A 188 10.88 5.15 -10.61
C ASP A 188 11.47 5.73 -9.33
N LEU A 189 10.66 6.41 -8.50
CA LEU A 189 11.09 6.96 -7.22
C LEU A 189 11.45 5.87 -6.19
N ILE A 190 10.58 4.89 -5.99
CA ILE A 190 10.86 3.83 -5.00
C ILE A 190 12.02 2.94 -5.43
N THR A 191 12.13 2.60 -6.72
CA THR A 191 13.25 1.77 -7.22
C THR A 191 14.56 2.54 -7.21
N ALA A 192 14.56 3.85 -7.47
CA ALA A 192 15.75 4.69 -7.29
C ALA A 192 16.21 4.70 -5.83
N TYR A 193 15.29 4.79 -4.89
CA TYR A 193 15.60 4.76 -3.46
C TYR A 193 16.12 3.39 -3.00
N ILE A 194 15.57 2.31 -3.56
CA ILE A 194 15.98 0.94 -3.24
C ILE A 194 17.32 0.59 -3.88
N PHE A 195 17.48 0.81 -5.20
CA PHE A 195 18.57 0.26 -6.02
C PHE A 195 19.62 1.30 -6.46
N GLY A 196 19.38 2.60 -6.21
CA GLY A 196 20.13 3.70 -6.79
C GLY A 196 19.66 4.03 -8.20
N LEU A 197 19.78 5.27 -8.61
CA LEU A 197 19.19 5.80 -9.85
C LEU A 197 19.62 5.04 -11.11
N SER A 198 20.90 4.69 -11.21
CA SER A 198 21.45 3.96 -12.37
C SER A 198 20.96 2.51 -12.52
N ASN A 199 20.42 1.92 -11.44
CA ASN A 199 19.86 0.57 -11.45
C ASN A 199 18.34 0.58 -11.28
N ALA A 200 17.71 1.75 -11.20
CA ALA A 200 16.27 1.91 -11.03
C ALA A 200 15.53 1.72 -12.37
N THR A 201 14.21 1.64 -12.28
CA THR A 201 13.35 1.70 -13.46
C THR A 201 13.39 3.09 -14.12
N ASN A 202 12.99 3.12 -15.37
CA ASN A 202 12.80 4.36 -16.14
C ASN A 202 11.42 4.33 -16.84
N PHE A 203 10.39 3.96 -16.06
CA PHE A 203 9.03 3.71 -16.57
C PHE A 203 8.35 4.98 -17.08
N ILE A 204 8.72 6.15 -16.57
CA ILE A 204 8.17 7.41 -17.08
C ILE A 204 8.57 7.59 -18.54
N VAL A 205 9.82 7.33 -18.90
CA VAL A 205 10.37 7.57 -20.24
C VAL A 205 10.15 6.38 -21.17
N ASP A 206 10.34 5.15 -20.68
CA ASP A 206 10.13 3.93 -21.47
C ASP A 206 8.68 3.48 -21.40
N GLU A 207 7.80 4.24 -22.05
CA GLU A 207 6.36 4.01 -22.04
C GLU A 207 5.95 2.64 -22.62
N PRO A 208 6.51 2.13 -23.74
CA PRO A 208 6.14 0.81 -24.26
C PRO A 208 6.40 -0.31 -23.25
N TYR A 209 7.60 -0.34 -22.66
CA TYR A 209 7.94 -1.33 -21.66
C TYR A 209 7.10 -1.18 -20.39
N ARG A 210 6.85 0.06 -19.93
CA ARG A 210 5.96 0.36 -18.82
C ARG A 210 4.56 -0.22 -19.04
N ARG A 211 3.95 0.01 -20.21
CA ARG A 211 2.60 -0.47 -20.51
C ARG A 211 2.53 -1.99 -20.41
N ASP A 212 3.41 -2.70 -21.08
CA ASP A 212 3.46 -4.16 -21.02
C ASP A 212 3.63 -4.68 -19.59
N TRP A 213 4.47 -4.01 -18.81
CA TRP A 213 4.71 -4.37 -17.41
C TRP A 213 3.49 -4.09 -16.53
N GLN A 214 2.87 -2.92 -16.68
CA GLN A 214 1.68 -2.53 -15.91
C GLN A 214 0.48 -3.40 -16.25
N ASP A 215 0.21 -3.66 -17.52
CA ASP A 215 -0.88 -4.54 -17.96
C ASP A 215 -0.73 -5.94 -17.35
N MET A 216 0.48 -6.50 -17.38
CA MET A 216 0.77 -7.78 -16.74
C MET A 216 0.56 -7.71 -15.22
N TYR A 217 1.02 -6.63 -14.57
CA TYR A 217 0.92 -6.44 -13.13
C TYR A 217 -0.54 -6.29 -12.69
N LEU A 218 -1.30 -5.41 -13.32
CA LEU A 218 -2.68 -5.07 -12.95
C LEU A 218 -3.63 -6.25 -13.23
N ALA A 219 -3.50 -6.91 -14.39
CA ALA A 219 -4.38 -8.02 -14.75
C ALA A 219 -4.31 -9.20 -13.77
N ARG A 220 -3.12 -9.53 -13.22
CA ARG A 220 -2.97 -10.62 -12.25
C ARG A 220 -3.69 -10.34 -10.92
N ALA A 221 -3.84 -9.07 -10.55
CA ALA A 221 -4.46 -8.66 -9.30
C ALA A 221 -5.98 -8.97 -9.22
N ASN A 222 -6.57 -9.47 -10.30
CA ASN A 222 -7.95 -9.96 -10.33
C ASN A 222 -8.12 -11.37 -9.73
N TYR A 223 -7.03 -12.08 -9.43
CA TYR A 223 -7.07 -13.52 -9.10
C TYR A 223 -6.56 -13.91 -7.71
N PRO A 224 -6.14 -13.02 -6.80
CA PRO A 224 -5.58 -13.41 -5.49
C PRO A 224 -6.59 -14.13 -4.60
N PHE A 225 -7.91 -13.95 -4.80
CA PHE A 225 -8.95 -14.61 -4.05
C PHE A 225 -8.71 -16.13 -3.89
N TRP A 226 -8.33 -16.81 -4.97
CA TRP A 226 -8.18 -18.26 -4.97
C TRP A 226 -7.01 -18.74 -4.11
N THR A 227 -5.91 -18.04 -4.15
CA THR A 227 -4.69 -18.40 -3.40
C THR A 227 -4.70 -17.87 -1.98
N GLN A 228 -5.42 -16.79 -1.71
CA GLN A 228 -5.41 -16.08 -0.45
C GLN A 228 -6.58 -16.46 0.48
N GLU A 229 -7.80 -16.55 -0.06
CA GLU A 229 -9.00 -16.84 0.75
C GLU A 229 -9.34 -18.33 0.82
N VAL A 230 -9.05 -19.07 -0.24
CA VAL A 230 -9.35 -20.51 -0.31
C VAL A 230 -8.12 -21.37 -0.71
N PRO A 231 -6.96 -21.18 -0.07
CA PRO A 231 -5.70 -21.83 -0.48
C PRO A 231 -5.78 -23.37 -0.41
N LYS A 232 -6.49 -23.92 0.56
CA LYS A 232 -6.66 -25.38 0.69
C LYS A 232 -7.41 -25.99 -0.49
N LEU A 233 -8.48 -25.34 -0.92
CA LEU A 233 -9.25 -25.75 -2.10
C LEU A 233 -8.41 -25.60 -3.37
N THR A 234 -7.71 -24.49 -3.51
CA THR A 234 -6.84 -24.21 -4.67
C THR A 234 -5.73 -25.26 -4.78
N ASN A 235 -5.06 -25.58 -3.68
CA ASN A 235 -4.02 -26.62 -3.67
C ASN A 235 -4.57 -28.02 -3.92
N PHE A 236 -5.76 -28.33 -3.38
CA PHE A 236 -6.44 -29.59 -3.64
C PHE A 236 -6.75 -29.74 -5.15
N CYS A 237 -7.37 -28.73 -5.77
CA CYS A 237 -7.69 -28.76 -7.19
C CYS A 237 -6.40 -28.88 -8.04
N LYS A 238 -5.35 -28.10 -7.72
CA LYS A 238 -4.06 -28.16 -8.43
C LYS A 238 -3.44 -29.56 -8.39
N ARG A 239 -3.58 -30.28 -7.28
CA ARG A 239 -2.95 -31.59 -7.06
C ARG A 239 -3.77 -32.76 -7.63
N TRP A 240 -5.10 -32.75 -7.43
CA TRP A 240 -5.96 -33.89 -7.66
C TRP A 240 -6.90 -33.75 -8.85
N ILE A 241 -7.17 -32.50 -9.28
CA ILE A 241 -8.10 -32.18 -10.36
C ILE A 241 -7.43 -31.13 -11.28
N PRO A 242 -6.25 -31.45 -11.90
CA PRO A 242 -5.44 -30.46 -12.60
C PRO A 242 -6.13 -29.84 -13.83
N TRP A 243 -7.18 -30.45 -14.37
CA TRP A 243 -8.01 -29.89 -15.43
C TRP A 243 -8.98 -28.81 -14.92
N LEU A 244 -9.32 -28.77 -13.62
CA LEU A 244 -10.14 -27.73 -13.01
C LEU A 244 -9.25 -26.56 -12.58
N LYS A 245 -9.00 -25.65 -13.48
CA LYS A 245 -8.21 -24.44 -13.20
C LYS A 245 -9.11 -23.36 -12.59
N LEU A 246 -8.92 -23.06 -11.32
CA LEU A 246 -9.68 -22.01 -10.61
C LEU A 246 -9.28 -20.59 -11.07
N TYR A 247 -8.09 -20.43 -11.62
CA TYR A 247 -7.60 -19.21 -12.25
C TYR A 247 -6.67 -19.54 -13.44
N PRO A 248 -6.47 -18.59 -14.38
CA PRO A 248 -5.65 -18.81 -15.56
C PRO A 248 -4.17 -19.07 -15.21
N GLN A 249 -3.52 -19.95 -15.96
CA GLN A 249 -2.10 -20.29 -15.74
C GLN A 249 -1.15 -19.11 -16.00
N TRP A 250 -1.54 -18.16 -16.87
CA TRP A 250 -0.71 -16.98 -17.13
C TRP A 250 -0.49 -16.11 -15.87
N VAL A 251 -1.36 -16.19 -14.86
CA VAL A 251 -1.17 -15.50 -13.57
C VAL A 251 0.10 -15.97 -12.86
N ASP A 252 0.33 -17.29 -12.82
CA ASP A 252 1.56 -17.87 -12.26
C ASP A 252 2.80 -17.46 -13.11
N GLN A 253 2.64 -17.38 -14.44
CA GLN A 253 3.70 -16.93 -15.34
C GLN A 253 4.03 -15.44 -15.13
N SER A 254 3.02 -14.60 -14.96
CA SER A 254 3.19 -13.17 -14.63
C SER A 254 3.91 -12.97 -13.29
N ASN A 255 3.52 -13.72 -12.26
CA ASN A 255 4.21 -13.68 -10.96
C ASN A 255 5.68 -14.10 -11.11
N LYS A 256 5.98 -15.10 -11.96
CA LYS A 256 7.37 -15.49 -12.23
C LYS A 256 8.14 -14.38 -12.95
N LYS A 257 7.57 -13.77 -14.00
CA LYS A 257 8.20 -12.65 -14.70
C LYS A 257 8.52 -11.47 -13.78
N LEU A 258 7.60 -11.13 -12.86
CA LEU A 258 7.82 -10.10 -11.86
C LEU A 258 8.96 -10.46 -10.88
N SER A 259 9.04 -11.74 -10.49
CA SER A 259 10.14 -12.22 -9.66
C SER A 259 11.48 -12.17 -10.40
N ASP A 260 11.51 -12.59 -11.67
CA ASP A 260 12.72 -12.55 -12.51
C ASP A 260 13.19 -11.09 -12.72
N TRP A 261 12.24 -10.17 -13.00
CA TRP A 261 12.50 -8.74 -13.13
C TRP A 261 13.13 -8.13 -11.86
N ASN A 262 12.54 -8.37 -10.69
CA ASN A 262 13.08 -7.85 -9.43
C ASN A 262 14.45 -8.48 -9.08
N TRP A 263 14.62 -9.76 -9.42
CA TRP A 263 15.91 -10.44 -9.24
C TRP A 263 17.01 -9.78 -10.08
N GLU A 264 16.70 -9.41 -11.33
CA GLU A 264 17.64 -8.72 -12.22
C GLU A 264 18.09 -7.38 -11.64
N LEU A 265 17.15 -6.57 -11.08
CA LEU A 265 17.49 -5.32 -10.40
C LEU A 265 18.46 -5.56 -9.21
N CYS A 266 18.20 -6.58 -8.41
CA CYS A 266 19.10 -6.98 -7.31
C CYS A 266 20.49 -7.38 -7.81
N GLU A 267 20.57 -8.16 -8.92
CA GLU A 267 21.83 -8.56 -9.53
C GLU A 267 22.64 -7.36 -10.03
N ASN A 268 21.99 -6.39 -10.64
CA ASN A 268 22.64 -5.18 -11.14
C ASN A 268 23.29 -4.38 -10.00
N VAL A 269 22.57 -4.24 -8.86
CA VAL A 269 23.17 -3.61 -7.66
C VAL A 269 24.35 -4.41 -7.14
N ARG A 270 24.28 -5.75 -7.12
CA ARG A 270 25.41 -6.59 -6.67
C ARG A 270 26.64 -6.43 -7.56
N LYS A 271 26.46 -6.43 -8.87
CA LYS A 271 27.54 -6.24 -9.86
C LYS A 271 28.19 -4.86 -9.69
N THR A 272 27.39 -3.80 -9.63
CA THR A 272 27.88 -2.43 -9.45
C THR A 272 28.59 -2.24 -8.10
N SER A 273 28.07 -2.84 -7.02
CA SER A 273 28.69 -2.77 -5.69
C SER A 273 30.03 -3.52 -5.62
N LYS A 274 30.16 -4.67 -6.31
CA LYS A 274 31.43 -5.40 -6.41
C LYS A 274 32.47 -4.64 -7.22
N ALA A 275 32.07 -4.07 -8.36
CA ALA A 275 32.95 -3.24 -9.21
C ALA A 275 33.50 -2.03 -8.45
N LYS A 276 32.69 -1.39 -7.61
CA LYS A 276 33.07 -0.24 -6.77
C LYS A 276 34.04 -0.59 -5.63
N ARG A 277 34.07 -1.84 -5.17
CA ARG A 277 35.01 -2.33 -4.12
C ARG A 277 36.36 -2.79 -4.68
N SER A 278 36.53 -2.79 -5.99
CA SER A 278 37.80 -3.16 -6.61
C SER A 278 38.87 -2.07 -6.35
N PRO A 279 40.09 -2.41 -5.92
CA PRO A 279 41.14 -1.45 -5.58
C PRO A 279 41.54 -0.51 -6.73
N ASN A 280 41.27 -0.90 -7.97
CA ASN A 280 41.64 -0.16 -9.18
C ASN A 280 40.57 0.82 -9.66
N ASN A 281 39.43 0.97 -8.94
CA ASN A 281 38.31 1.80 -9.38
C ASN A 281 38.16 3.05 -8.50
N SER A 282 38.73 4.17 -8.94
CA SER A 282 38.62 5.47 -8.28
C SER A 282 37.38 6.27 -8.68
N GLN A 283 36.34 5.60 -9.24
CA GLN A 283 35.10 6.31 -9.59
C GLN A 283 34.39 6.84 -8.34
N VAL A 284 34.22 8.15 -8.28
CA VAL A 284 33.39 8.82 -7.27
C VAL A 284 31.95 8.39 -7.47
N ILE A 285 31.38 7.74 -6.46
CA ILE A 285 29.96 7.34 -6.47
C ILE A 285 29.11 8.61 -6.49
N LYS A 286 28.27 8.76 -7.52
CA LYS A 286 27.23 9.79 -7.49
C LYS A 286 26.26 9.47 -6.36
N TYR A 287 25.92 10.42 -5.53
CA TYR A 287 24.96 10.21 -4.43
C TYR A 287 23.59 9.74 -4.93
N SER A 288 23.18 10.12 -6.14
CA SER A 288 21.95 9.62 -6.78
C SER A 288 21.96 8.10 -7.01
N ASP A 289 23.15 7.49 -7.14
CA ASP A 289 23.31 6.06 -7.37
C ASP A 289 23.50 5.27 -6.07
N GLU A 290 23.21 5.85 -4.91
CA GLU A 290 23.23 5.16 -3.63
C GLU A 290 22.00 4.26 -3.50
N PRO A 291 22.15 2.93 -3.39
CA PRO A 291 21.04 1.99 -3.17
C PRO A 291 20.70 1.93 -1.67
N VAL A 292 19.94 2.93 -1.20
CA VAL A 292 19.75 3.21 0.23
C VAL A 292 19.15 2.03 0.98
N VAL A 293 18.01 1.50 0.48
CA VAL A 293 17.29 0.40 1.15
C VAL A 293 18.07 -0.92 1.03
N TYR A 294 18.59 -1.21 -0.15
CA TYR A 294 19.38 -2.43 -0.39
C TYR A 294 20.60 -2.50 0.55
N ASN A 295 21.34 -1.40 0.67
CA ASN A 295 22.50 -1.32 1.58
C ASN A 295 22.11 -1.48 3.04
N SER A 296 20.97 -0.90 3.45
CA SER A 296 20.45 -1.00 4.81
C SER A 296 20.09 -2.45 5.17
N LEU A 297 19.43 -3.16 4.26
CA LEU A 297 19.09 -4.59 4.41
C LEU A 297 20.35 -5.45 4.50
N PHE A 298 21.28 -5.25 3.57
CA PHE A 298 22.54 -6.00 3.55
C PHE A 298 23.30 -5.82 4.87
N ALA A 299 23.50 -4.57 5.32
CA ALA A 299 24.17 -4.26 6.57
C ALA A 299 23.40 -4.76 7.80
N GLY A 300 22.06 -4.75 7.74
CA GLY A 300 21.19 -5.25 8.79
C GLY A 300 21.32 -6.75 9.00
N ILE A 301 21.32 -7.53 7.92
CA ILE A 301 21.52 -8.99 7.97
C ILE A 301 22.94 -9.35 8.45
N ASP A 302 23.96 -8.64 7.96
CA ASP A 302 25.34 -8.83 8.41
C ASP A 302 25.50 -8.55 9.92
N ARG A 303 24.86 -7.49 10.42
CA ARG A 303 24.87 -7.16 11.85
C ARG A 303 24.18 -8.23 12.67
N GLU A 304 23.02 -8.71 12.23
CA GLU A 304 22.27 -9.77 12.91
C GLU A 304 23.12 -11.06 13.00
N PHE A 305 23.80 -11.43 11.92
CA PHE A 305 24.71 -12.59 11.92
C PHE A 305 25.89 -12.40 12.86
N LYS A 306 26.55 -11.23 12.84
CA LYS A 306 27.68 -10.93 13.74
C LYS A 306 27.29 -10.98 15.22
N THR A 307 26.03 -10.58 15.54
CA THR A 307 25.55 -10.52 16.92
C THR A 307 25.08 -11.86 17.44
N ASN A 308 24.30 -12.60 16.65
CA ASN A 308 23.57 -13.79 17.09
C ASN A 308 24.03 -15.09 16.40
N GLY A 309 24.78 -15.01 15.29
CA GLY A 309 25.25 -16.17 14.54
C GLY A 309 24.12 -17.12 14.17
N GLU A 310 24.37 -18.41 14.34
CA GLU A 310 23.39 -19.48 14.08
C GLU A 310 22.20 -19.50 15.07
N LYS A 311 22.33 -18.81 16.20
CA LYS A 311 21.26 -18.70 17.19
C LYS A 311 20.18 -17.67 16.81
N SER A 312 20.39 -16.89 15.76
CA SER A 312 19.39 -15.95 15.28
C SER A 312 18.13 -16.66 14.82
N ILE A 313 16.97 -16.15 15.22
CA ILE A 313 15.66 -16.64 14.71
C ILE A 313 15.47 -16.38 13.22
N LEU A 314 16.34 -15.57 12.60
CA LEU A 314 16.36 -15.29 11.16
C LEU A 314 17.42 -16.14 10.42
N TYR A 315 18.12 -17.08 11.12
CA TYR A 315 19.25 -17.80 10.55
C TYR A 315 18.86 -18.56 9.27
N SER A 316 17.85 -19.42 9.35
CA SER A 316 17.40 -20.25 8.23
C SER A 316 16.76 -19.48 7.07
N THR A 317 16.18 -18.31 7.34
CA THR A 317 15.45 -17.53 6.34
C THR A 317 16.28 -16.40 5.75
N SER A 318 16.79 -15.49 6.59
CA SER A 318 17.43 -14.27 6.09
C SER A 318 18.95 -14.37 6.04
N ILE A 319 19.59 -15.12 6.95
CA ILE A 319 21.05 -15.17 7.01
C ILE A 319 21.59 -16.16 5.99
N LEU A 320 21.14 -17.42 6.00
CA LEU A 320 21.57 -18.45 5.04
C LEU A 320 21.10 -18.13 3.60
N GLN A 321 19.98 -17.46 3.46
CA GLN A 321 19.37 -17.12 2.17
C GLN A 321 19.39 -15.61 1.91
N ARG A 322 20.49 -14.94 2.27
CA ARG A 322 20.58 -13.47 2.29
C ARG A 322 20.10 -12.81 1.01
N ASP A 323 20.56 -13.29 -0.14
CA ASP A 323 20.23 -12.67 -1.41
C ASP A 323 18.74 -12.82 -1.76
N LEU A 324 18.16 -14.00 -1.48
CA LEU A 324 16.71 -14.23 -1.63
C LEU A 324 15.89 -13.40 -0.63
N ALA A 325 16.39 -13.27 0.61
CA ALA A 325 15.72 -12.47 1.64
C ALA A 325 15.70 -10.99 1.28
N ILE A 326 16.81 -10.44 0.76
CA ILE A 326 16.86 -9.07 0.25
C ILE A 326 15.91 -8.92 -0.95
N ALA A 327 15.97 -9.82 -1.93
CA ALA A 327 15.09 -9.79 -3.09
C ALA A 327 13.61 -9.87 -2.72
N SER A 328 13.25 -10.70 -1.73
CA SER A 328 11.88 -10.81 -1.21
C SER A 328 11.41 -9.50 -0.57
N GLU A 329 12.25 -8.86 0.20
CA GLU A 329 11.93 -7.59 0.87
C GLU A 329 11.78 -6.44 -0.13
N VAL A 330 12.74 -6.27 -1.05
CA VAL A 330 12.70 -5.15 -1.99
C VAL A 330 11.62 -5.31 -3.06
N MET A 331 11.22 -6.54 -3.40
CA MET A 331 10.07 -6.78 -4.27
C MET A 331 8.77 -6.27 -3.63
N ASP A 332 8.55 -6.59 -2.35
CA ASP A 332 7.40 -6.09 -1.60
C ASP A 332 7.39 -4.56 -1.55
N HIS A 333 8.54 -3.93 -1.26
CA HIS A 333 8.67 -2.48 -1.22
C HIS A 333 8.40 -1.80 -2.59
N SER A 334 8.94 -2.37 -3.67
CA SER A 334 8.76 -1.81 -5.02
C SER A 334 7.30 -1.84 -5.44
N LEU A 335 6.63 -3.00 -5.27
CA LEU A 335 5.24 -3.18 -5.66
C LEU A 335 4.28 -2.37 -4.78
N ALA A 336 4.50 -2.37 -3.46
CA ALA A 336 3.66 -1.60 -2.54
C ALA A 336 3.83 -0.08 -2.73
N GLY A 337 5.08 0.39 -2.91
CA GLY A 337 5.38 1.82 -3.10
C GLY A 337 4.77 2.38 -4.38
N GLN A 338 4.84 1.62 -5.48
CA GLN A 338 4.26 2.02 -6.75
C GLN A 338 2.73 2.19 -6.68
N GLU A 339 2.03 1.12 -6.29
CA GLU A 339 0.58 1.04 -6.48
C GLU A 339 -0.15 2.00 -5.53
N THR A 340 0.26 2.06 -4.27
CA THR A 340 -0.43 2.87 -3.27
C THR A 340 -0.27 4.38 -3.52
N ALA A 341 0.94 4.83 -3.83
CA ALA A 341 1.19 6.25 -4.13
C ALA A 341 0.54 6.67 -5.46
N GLY A 342 0.60 5.81 -6.50
CA GLY A 342 -0.03 6.08 -7.79
C GLY A 342 -1.55 6.25 -7.67
N ILE A 343 -2.22 5.38 -6.91
CA ILE A 343 -3.66 5.51 -6.62
C ILE A 343 -3.97 6.82 -5.90
N ALA A 344 -3.23 7.14 -4.83
CA ALA A 344 -3.46 8.36 -4.05
C ALA A 344 -3.25 9.63 -4.89
N LEU A 345 -2.20 9.68 -5.70
CA LEU A 345 -1.93 10.79 -6.62
C LEU A 345 -3.03 10.96 -7.67
N THR A 346 -3.56 9.88 -8.20
CA THR A 346 -4.66 9.90 -9.17
C THR A 346 -5.90 10.58 -8.56
N TYR A 347 -6.33 10.16 -7.38
CA TYR A 347 -7.49 10.77 -6.72
C TYR A 347 -7.22 12.20 -6.25
N ALA A 348 -6.00 12.51 -5.77
CA ALA A 348 -5.64 13.87 -5.41
C ALA A 348 -5.74 14.80 -6.63
N THR A 349 -5.15 14.42 -7.75
CA THR A 349 -5.21 15.21 -8.99
C THR A 349 -6.64 15.34 -9.52
N TRP A 350 -7.43 14.26 -9.48
CA TRP A 350 -8.84 14.30 -9.87
C TRP A 350 -9.65 15.32 -9.06
N HIS A 351 -9.52 15.31 -7.73
CA HIS A 351 -10.21 16.26 -6.87
C HIS A 351 -9.73 17.70 -7.05
N ILE A 352 -8.42 17.92 -7.16
CA ILE A 352 -7.86 19.24 -7.37
C ILE A 352 -8.31 19.80 -8.73
N SER A 353 -8.33 18.96 -9.78
CA SER A 353 -8.74 19.37 -11.13
C SER A 353 -10.21 19.80 -11.25
N LYS A 354 -11.05 19.42 -10.29
CA LYS A 354 -12.45 19.87 -10.21
C LYS A 354 -12.61 21.29 -9.69
N SER A 355 -11.60 21.84 -9.02
CA SER A 355 -11.70 23.13 -8.34
C SER A 355 -10.61 24.10 -8.78
N PRO A 356 -10.86 25.01 -9.74
CA PRO A 356 -9.92 26.05 -10.12
C PRO A 356 -9.51 26.94 -8.94
N GLU A 357 -10.40 27.15 -7.97
CA GLU A 357 -10.11 27.92 -6.76
C GLU A 357 -9.06 27.22 -5.89
N LEU A 358 -9.24 25.92 -5.64
CA LEU A 358 -8.29 25.13 -4.87
C LEU A 358 -6.91 25.08 -5.56
N GLN A 359 -6.88 24.98 -6.90
CA GLN A 359 -5.64 25.03 -7.66
C GLN A 359 -4.90 26.36 -7.46
N ARG A 360 -5.63 27.50 -7.51
CA ARG A 360 -5.03 28.83 -7.25
C ARG A 360 -4.48 28.95 -5.83
N GLN A 361 -5.20 28.45 -4.82
CA GLN A 361 -4.74 28.45 -3.44
C GLN A 361 -3.49 27.58 -3.28
N LEU A 362 -3.48 26.37 -3.84
CA LEU A 362 -2.34 25.47 -3.79
C LEU A 362 -1.12 26.06 -4.54
N HIS A 363 -1.35 26.67 -5.71
CA HIS A 363 -0.30 27.35 -6.44
C HIS A 363 0.32 28.49 -5.62
N ALA A 364 -0.50 29.35 -4.99
CA ALA A 364 -0.03 30.43 -4.13
C ALA A 364 0.79 29.90 -2.93
N GLU A 365 0.35 28.79 -2.32
CA GLU A 365 1.07 28.15 -1.24
C GLU A 365 2.44 27.63 -1.71
N VAL A 366 2.49 26.94 -2.84
CA VAL A 366 3.72 26.33 -3.39
C VAL A 366 4.72 27.40 -3.87
N GLN A 367 4.26 28.56 -4.37
CA GLN A 367 5.14 29.68 -4.75
C GLN A 367 5.97 30.22 -3.57
N SER A 368 5.54 29.99 -2.34
CA SER A 368 6.31 30.38 -1.14
C SER A 368 7.62 29.62 -0.97
N LEU A 369 7.79 28.49 -1.65
CA LEU A 369 8.97 27.63 -1.55
C LEU A 369 10.20 28.27 -2.20
N LYS A 370 11.35 28.11 -1.55
CA LYS A 370 12.67 28.53 -2.06
C LYS A 370 13.68 27.38 -1.90
N PRO A 371 14.39 27.00 -2.98
CA PRO A 371 14.24 27.48 -4.37
C PRO A 371 12.85 27.16 -4.93
N SER A 372 12.44 27.88 -5.98
CA SER A 372 11.14 27.66 -6.64
C SER A 372 11.08 26.27 -7.28
N LEU A 373 9.89 25.67 -7.28
CA LEU A 373 9.59 24.47 -8.07
C LEU A 373 9.15 24.80 -9.50
N MET A 374 8.95 26.08 -9.81
CA MET A 374 8.68 26.51 -11.18
C MET A 374 9.93 26.29 -12.04
N THR A 375 9.75 25.65 -13.17
CA THR A 375 10.81 25.36 -14.13
C THR A 375 10.71 26.36 -15.31
N ASP A 376 11.82 26.98 -15.67
CA ASP A 376 11.89 27.73 -16.92
C ASP A 376 11.97 26.71 -18.09
N PRO A 377 11.00 26.68 -19.02
CA PRO A 377 11.03 25.77 -20.16
C PRO A 377 12.30 25.92 -21.02
N LYS A 378 12.95 27.10 -20.97
CA LYS A 378 14.20 27.36 -21.71
C LYS A 378 15.45 26.89 -20.95
N ALA A 379 15.37 26.69 -19.64
CA ALA A 379 16.47 26.24 -18.79
C ALA A 379 16.50 24.71 -18.57
N ALA A 380 15.49 23.98 -19.01
CA ALA A 380 15.32 22.55 -18.72
C ALA A 380 16.35 21.62 -19.39
N SER A 381 17.12 22.09 -20.36
CA SER A 381 18.20 21.30 -20.97
C SER A 381 19.48 21.38 -20.12
N GLY A 382 19.54 20.55 -19.05
CA GLY A 382 20.81 20.35 -18.34
C GLY A 382 20.86 20.73 -16.85
N ILE A 383 19.75 20.70 -16.13
CA ILE A 383 19.78 20.87 -14.66
C ILE A 383 20.43 19.64 -14.02
N THR A 384 21.73 19.68 -13.87
CA THR A 384 22.54 18.71 -13.11
C THR A 384 22.68 19.07 -11.64
N ASN A 385 21.96 20.10 -11.16
CA ASN A 385 22.23 20.71 -9.85
C ASN A 385 21.13 20.38 -8.82
N THR A 386 21.51 19.72 -7.74
CA THR A 386 20.68 19.37 -6.58
C THR A 386 20.10 20.55 -5.81
N SER A 387 20.55 21.76 -6.08
CA SER A 387 19.97 22.99 -5.55
C SER A 387 18.60 23.34 -6.17
N ALA A 388 18.11 22.53 -7.11
CA ALA A 388 16.85 22.79 -7.81
C ALA A 388 15.59 22.50 -6.97
N LEU A 389 15.65 21.64 -5.96
CA LEU A 389 14.48 21.34 -5.13
C LEU A 389 14.54 22.05 -3.76
N PRO A 390 13.41 22.53 -3.25
CA PRO A 390 13.32 23.08 -1.89
C PRO A 390 13.63 22.02 -0.83
N ASP A 391 13.90 22.51 0.38
CA ASP A 391 14.09 21.62 1.54
C ASP A 391 12.82 20.77 1.77
N PRO A 392 12.92 19.43 1.85
CA PRO A 392 11.78 18.57 2.12
C PRO A 392 10.98 18.96 3.36
N LYS A 393 11.60 19.54 4.38
CA LYS A 393 10.91 20.05 5.55
C LYS A 393 9.95 21.18 5.22
N LYS A 394 10.34 22.07 4.29
CA LYS A 394 9.49 23.19 3.85
C LYS A 394 8.28 22.67 3.05
N VAL A 395 8.50 21.73 2.14
CA VAL A 395 7.40 21.10 1.38
C VAL A 395 6.47 20.34 2.32
N ASP A 396 7.02 19.63 3.30
CA ASP A 396 6.24 18.88 4.28
C ASP A 396 5.40 19.78 5.19
N SER A 397 5.83 21.02 5.43
CA SER A 397 5.15 21.98 6.30
C SER A 397 4.06 22.81 5.61
N LEU A 398 3.81 22.64 4.31
CA LEU A 398 2.74 23.33 3.58
C LEU A 398 1.37 22.82 4.04
N PRO A 399 0.53 23.66 4.69
CA PRO A 399 -0.67 23.18 5.35
C PRO A 399 -1.75 22.72 4.37
N LEU A 400 -2.00 23.43 3.29
CA LEU A 400 -3.00 23.05 2.29
C LEU A 400 -2.59 21.79 1.53
N LEU A 401 -1.33 21.70 1.11
CA LEU A 401 -0.79 20.51 0.46
C LEU A 401 -0.89 19.28 1.38
N HIS A 402 -0.58 19.44 2.66
CA HIS A 402 -0.72 18.36 3.64
C HIS A 402 -2.18 17.94 3.81
N ALA A 403 -3.09 18.89 3.89
CA ALA A 403 -4.52 18.67 4.01
C ALA A 403 -5.10 17.91 2.81
N ILE A 404 -4.70 18.29 1.59
CA ILE A 404 -5.10 17.62 0.35
C ILE A 404 -4.68 16.14 0.35
N VAL A 405 -3.39 15.87 0.64
CA VAL A 405 -2.89 14.49 0.65
C VAL A 405 -3.57 13.67 1.75
N THR A 406 -3.77 14.25 2.94
CA THR A 406 -4.38 13.55 4.07
C THR A 406 -5.86 13.25 3.80
N GLU A 407 -6.62 14.20 3.27
CA GLU A 407 -8.03 13.97 2.93
C GLU A 407 -8.19 12.94 1.80
N THR A 408 -7.31 12.99 0.81
CA THR A 408 -7.30 11.97 -0.25
C THR A 408 -7.05 10.57 0.33
N LEU A 409 -6.08 10.44 1.22
CA LEU A 409 -5.81 9.16 1.91
C LEU A 409 -6.93 8.74 2.86
N ARG A 410 -7.71 9.67 3.42
CA ARG A 410 -8.89 9.36 4.20
C ARG A 410 -10.00 8.77 3.33
N LEU A 411 -10.42 9.49 2.30
CA LEU A 411 -11.57 9.09 1.48
C LEU A 411 -11.23 7.96 0.52
N HIS A 412 -10.06 8.06 -0.12
CA HIS A 412 -9.57 7.14 -1.14
C HIS A 412 -8.31 6.39 -0.67
N ALA A 413 -8.34 5.85 0.56
CA ALA A 413 -7.23 5.00 1.01
C ALA A 413 -6.91 3.92 -0.03
N PRO A 414 -5.65 3.77 -0.47
CA PRO A 414 -5.29 2.74 -1.46
C PRO A 414 -5.48 1.31 -0.95
N ILE A 415 -5.42 1.11 0.37
CA ILE A 415 -5.70 -0.17 1.04
C ILE A 415 -6.78 0.05 2.10
N PRO A 416 -8.06 0.18 1.69
CA PRO A 416 -9.15 0.51 2.61
C PRO A 416 -9.67 -0.71 3.39
N GLY A 417 -9.40 -1.91 2.91
CA GLY A 417 -9.97 -3.16 3.35
C GLY A 417 -9.43 -3.71 4.67
N PRO A 418 -9.98 -4.85 5.10
CA PRO A 418 -9.61 -5.49 6.35
C PRO A 418 -8.13 -5.85 6.42
N GLN A 419 -7.52 -5.60 7.60
CA GLN A 419 -6.14 -5.97 7.91
C GLN A 419 -6.13 -7.17 8.91
N PRO A 420 -6.20 -8.43 8.44
CA PRO A 420 -6.43 -9.57 9.32
C PRO A 420 -5.35 -9.76 10.38
N ARG A 421 -5.81 -10.16 11.57
CA ARG A 421 -4.97 -10.62 12.69
C ARG A 421 -5.56 -11.88 13.27
N GLN A 422 -4.86 -12.50 14.19
CA GLN A 422 -5.37 -13.60 15.02
C GLN A 422 -5.43 -13.15 16.47
N THR A 423 -6.53 -13.50 17.14
CA THR A 423 -6.65 -13.27 18.58
C THR A 423 -5.59 -14.08 19.33
N PRO A 424 -5.06 -13.54 20.45
CA PRO A 424 -4.14 -14.28 21.32
C PRO A 424 -4.74 -15.62 21.77
N LYS A 425 -3.88 -16.60 22.06
CA LYS A 425 -4.36 -17.95 22.51
C LYS A 425 -5.34 -17.91 23.68
N ASN A 426 -5.17 -16.95 24.58
CA ASN A 426 -6.06 -16.78 25.75
C ASN A 426 -7.34 -16.02 25.42
N GLY A 427 -7.58 -15.66 24.15
CA GLY A 427 -8.67 -14.82 23.72
C GLY A 427 -8.50 -13.35 24.11
N CYS A 428 -9.55 -12.58 23.87
CA CYS A 428 -9.62 -11.15 24.22
C CYS A 428 -11.09 -10.73 24.41
N SER A 429 -11.30 -9.56 25.00
CA SER A 429 -12.62 -8.93 25.07
C SER A 429 -12.61 -7.63 24.28
N ILE A 430 -13.60 -7.45 23.38
CA ILE A 430 -13.78 -6.26 22.56
C ILE A 430 -15.27 -5.95 22.47
N GLY A 431 -15.65 -4.69 22.72
CA GLY A 431 -17.04 -4.25 22.64
C GLY A 431 -18.01 -5.06 23.51
N GLY A 432 -17.57 -5.54 24.67
CA GLY A 432 -18.36 -6.36 25.59
C GLY A 432 -18.46 -7.86 25.23
N TYR A 433 -17.85 -8.33 24.14
CA TYR A 433 -17.83 -9.72 23.74
C TYR A 433 -16.50 -10.38 24.04
N TYR A 434 -16.53 -11.59 24.61
CA TYR A 434 -15.35 -12.45 24.68
C TYR A 434 -15.13 -13.17 23.33
N ILE A 435 -13.95 -13.00 22.76
CA ILE A 435 -13.53 -13.63 21.51
C ILE A 435 -12.42 -14.64 21.84
N PRO A 436 -12.63 -15.94 21.57
CA PRO A 436 -11.63 -16.97 21.88
C PRO A 436 -10.32 -16.79 21.11
N GLY A 437 -9.31 -17.58 21.47
CA GLY A 437 -8.03 -17.61 20.76
C GLY A 437 -8.14 -18.18 19.35
N ASP A 438 -7.18 -17.80 18.52
CA ASP A 438 -7.04 -18.25 17.13
C ASP A 438 -8.24 -17.90 16.20
N VAL A 439 -9.02 -16.87 16.56
CA VAL A 439 -10.06 -16.29 15.70
C VAL A 439 -9.44 -15.25 14.78
N ARG A 440 -9.75 -15.31 13.49
CA ARG A 440 -9.41 -14.25 12.53
C ARG A 440 -10.22 -12.99 12.87
N ILE A 441 -9.54 -11.89 13.08
CA ILE A 441 -10.15 -10.62 13.46
C ILE A 441 -9.54 -9.48 12.65
N ALA A 442 -10.35 -8.52 12.23
CA ALA A 442 -9.88 -7.38 11.46
C ALA A 442 -10.69 -6.11 11.70
N SER A 443 -10.02 -4.97 11.59
CA SER A 443 -10.62 -3.67 11.31
C SER A 443 -10.21 -3.20 9.92
N LEU A 444 -10.90 -2.20 9.39
CA LEU A 444 -10.65 -1.67 8.06
C LEU A 444 -10.67 -0.12 8.07
N ALA A 445 -9.79 0.48 7.26
CA ALA A 445 -9.75 1.94 7.13
C ALA A 445 -11.04 2.49 6.52
N TYR A 446 -11.70 1.72 5.66
CA TYR A 446 -12.93 2.12 5.00
C TYR A 446 -14.03 2.55 5.98
N THR A 447 -14.27 1.77 7.04
CA THR A 447 -15.29 2.09 8.05
C THR A 447 -14.83 3.19 8.99
N LEU A 448 -13.58 3.11 9.47
CA LEU A 448 -13.00 4.11 10.36
C LEU A 448 -13.01 5.51 9.75
N HIS A 449 -12.66 5.63 8.48
CA HIS A 449 -12.60 6.90 7.76
C HIS A 449 -13.98 7.46 7.39
N ARG A 450 -15.05 6.66 7.57
CA ARG A 450 -16.44 7.02 7.31
C ARG A 450 -17.30 7.10 8.56
N ASP A 451 -16.66 7.13 9.72
CA ASP A 451 -17.33 7.41 10.98
C ASP A 451 -17.90 8.85 10.97
N LYS A 452 -19.22 8.95 11.00
CA LYS A 452 -19.94 10.24 10.88
C LYS A 452 -19.77 11.14 12.11
N GLU A 453 -19.50 10.55 13.27
CA GLU A 453 -19.25 11.31 14.50
C GLU A 453 -17.88 12.00 14.45
N VAL A 454 -16.90 11.34 13.80
CA VAL A 454 -15.54 11.86 13.63
C VAL A 454 -15.39 12.71 12.37
N PHE A 455 -15.98 12.26 11.27
CA PHE A 455 -15.94 12.92 9.96
C PHE A 455 -17.35 13.28 9.50
N PRO A 456 -17.89 14.45 9.85
CA PRO A 456 -19.16 14.93 9.29
C PRO A 456 -19.09 14.93 7.76
N GLU A 457 -20.20 14.53 7.11
CA GLU A 457 -20.24 14.32 5.64
C GLU A 457 -19.05 13.48 5.14
N PRO A 458 -18.93 12.20 5.57
CA PRO A 458 -17.72 11.42 5.39
C PRO A 458 -17.44 11.05 3.92
N GLU A 459 -18.43 11.09 3.05
CA GLU A 459 -18.25 10.85 1.61
C GLU A 459 -17.83 12.11 0.84
N GLU A 460 -17.87 13.27 1.47
CA GLU A 460 -17.36 14.51 0.89
C GLU A 460 -15.84 14.58 1.04
N TRP A 461 -15.16 14.83 -0.09
CA TRP A 461 -13.73 15.15 -0.07
C TRP A 461 -13.55 16.63 0.27
N ASN A 462 -13.09 16.90 1.47
CA ASN A 462 -12.96 18.26 2.00
C ASN A 462 -11.61 18.41 2.75
N PRO A 463 -10.56 18.91 2.10
CA PRO A 463 -9.25 19.07 2.72
C PRO A 463 -9.25 20.11 3.85
N GLU A 464 -10.21 21.04 3.89
CA GLU A 464 -10.26 22.06 4.96
C GLU A 464 -10.40 21.46 6.36
N ARG A 465 -10.91 20.21 6.47
CA ARG A 465 -10.94 19.45 7.73
C ARG A 465 -9.58 19.38 8.43
N TRP A 466 -8.50 19.39 7.65
CA TRP A 466 -7.13 19.20 8.13
C TRP A 466 -6.33 20.50 8.26
N VAL A 467 -6.90 21.64 7.85
CA VAL A 467 -6.23 22.96 7.97
C VAL A 467 -6.47 23.52 9.36
N GLU A 468 -5.43 23.51 10.20
CA GLU A 468 -5.52 23.89 11.61
C GLU A 468 -6.07 25.29 11.86
N GLU A 469 -5.66 26.26 11.07
CA GLU A 469 -6.12 27.66 11.18
C GLU A 469 -7.64 27.79 10.94
N LYS A 470 -8.23 26.88 10.15
CA LYS A 470 -9.66 26.85 9.87
C LYS A 470 -10.45 26.06 10.90
N THR A 471 -9.87 25.04 11.49
CA THR A 471 -10.55 24.01 12.30
C THR A 471 -10.24 24.06 13.80
N ARG A 472 -9.22 24.78 14.24
CA ARG A 472 -8.82 24.86 15.67
C ARG A 472 -9.12 26.26 16.23
N LYS A 473 -10.39 26.58 16.41
CA LYS A 473 -10.82 27.88 16.95
C LYS A 473 -11.25 27.81 18.41
N SER A 474 -11.49 26.60 18.93
CA SER A 474 -11.94 26.35 20.30
C SER A 474 -11.29 25.09 20.89
N PRO A 475 -11.31 24.89 22.23
CA PRO A 475 -10.88 23.64 22.85
C PRO A 475 -11.64 22.41 22.34
N GLU A 476 -12.93 22.56 22.01
CA GLU A 476 -13.75 21.49 21.45
C GLU A 476 -13.26 21.10 20.06
N ASP A 477 -12.86 22.07 19.24
CA ASP A 477 -12.31 21.80 17.90
C ASP A 477 -10.97 21.08 17.98
N GLU A 478 -10.14 21.38 18.98
CA GLU A 478 -8.91 20.64 19.22
C GLU A 478 -9.16 19.18 19.60
N VAL A 479 -10.22 18.90 20.37
CA VAL A 479 -10.61 17.52 20.70
C VAL A 479 -11.03 16.78 19.44
N LYS A 480 -11.90 17.38 18.63
CA LYS A 480 -12.34 16.78 17.34
C LYS A 480 -11.15 16.51 16.41
N HIS A 481 -10.26 17.49 16.26
CA HIS A 481 -9.08 17.31 15.40
C HIS A 481 -8.17 16.16 15.88
N ARG A 482 -7.97 16.03 17.19
CA ARG A 482 -7.24 14.90 17.77
C ARG A 482 -7.94 13.56 17.55
N GLU A 483 -9.26 13.53 17.58
CA GLU A 483 -10.04 12.32 17.25
C GLU A 483 -9.89 11.94 15.80
N MET A 484 -10.00 12.89 14.88
CA MET A 484 -9.75 12.66 13.45
C MET A 484 -8.36 12.05 13.21
N GLN A 485 -7.31 12.62 13.83
CA GLN A 485 -5.95 12.08 13.73
C GLN A 485 -5.82 10.66 14.30
N ARG A 486 -6.55 10.33 15.36
CA ARG A 486 -6.53 9.00 15.99
C ARG A 486 -7.23 7.94 15.15
N VAL A 487 -8.27 8.34 14.43
CA VAL A 487 -9.07 7.47 13.57
C VAL A 487 -8.49 7.37 12.16
N PHE A 488 -7.65 8.35 11.76
CA PHE A 488 -6.92 8.30 10.49
C PHE A 488 -5.97 7.10 10.44
N TRP A 489 -6.31 6.12 9.61
CA TRP A 489 -5.67 4.80 9.62
C TRP A 489 -5.16 4.35 8.23
N ALA A 490 -4.94 5.28 7.31
CA ALA A 490 -4.47 5.01 5.95
C ALA A 490 -3.13 4.23 5.91
N PHE A 491 -2.29 4.40 6.92
CA PHE A 491 -1.01 3.70 7.06
C PHE A 491 -1.03 2.59 8.12
N GLY A 492 -2.20 2.24 8.66
CA GLY A 492 -2.30 1.32 9.78
C GLY A 492 -1.75 1.89 11.09
N SER A 493 -1.58 1.03 12.11
CA SER A 493 -1.07 1.45 13.42
C SER A 493 -0.28 0.36 14.15
N GLY A 494 0.36 0.74 15.25
CA GLY A 494 1.14 -0.16 16.11
C GLY A 494 2.44 -0.66 15.46
N GLY A 495 2.95 -1.78 15.94
CA GLY A 495 4.24 -2.34 15.50
C GLY A 495 4.29 -2.72 14.02
N ARG A 496 3.12 -2.90 13.39
CA ARG A 496 2.94 -3.29 11.99
C ARG A 496 2.49 -2.14 11.07
N MET A 497 2.57 -0.90 11.56
CA MET A 497 2.32 0.30 10.75
C MET A 497 3.24 0.33 9.53
N CYS A 498 2.74 0.88 8.42
CA CYS A 498 3.48 1.03 7.17
C CYS A 498 4.87 1.64 7.39
N VAL A 499 5.91 0.94 6.98
CA VAL A 499 7.30 1.41 7.12
C VAL A 499 7.59 2.56 6.17
N GLY A 500 6.96 2.55 4.97
CA GLY A 500 7.13 3.54 3.92
C GLY A 500 6.29 4.81 4.06
N SER A 501 5.51 4.98 5.15
CA SER A 501 4.57 6.09 5.30
C SER A 501 5.20 7.48 5.10
N ASN A 502 6.40 7.70 5.67
CA ASN A 502 7.11 8.98 5.51
C ASN A 502 7.66 9.17 4.09
N PHE A 503 8.07 8.08 3.43
CA PHE A 503 8.51 8.13 2.03
C PHE A 503 7.33 8.47 1.12
N ALA A 504 6.20 7.77 1.26
CA ALA A 504 4.99 8.01 0.51
C ALA A 504 4.45 9.45 0.67
N MET A 505 4.38 9.95 1.91
CA MET A 505 3.98 11.34 2.17
C MET A 505 4.94 12.35 1.52
N ASN A 506 6.24 12.09 1.58
CA ASN A 506 7.25 12.96 0.97
C ASN A 506 7.13 12.97 -0.56
N GLU A 507 7.04 11.82 -1.21
CA GLU A 507 6.93 11.74 -2.68
C GLU A 507 5.63 12.34 -3.19
N MET A 508 4.48 12.02 -2.60
CA MET A 508 3.18 12.57 -3.02
C MET A 508 3.16 14.10 -2.91
N LYS A 509 3.67 14.64 -1.79
CA LYS A 509 3.75 16.10 -1.61
C LYS A 509 4.66 16.76 -2.64
N PHE A 510 5.83 16.18 -2.92
CA PHE A 510 6.74 16.73 -3.94
C PHE A 510 6.14 16.67 -5.34
N ILE A 511 5.52 15.56 -5.72
CA ILE A 511 4.89 15.39 -7.04
C ILE A 511 3.78 16.42 -7.22
N LEU A 512 2.85 16.53 -6.25
CA LEU A 512 1.75 17.50 -6.34
C LEU A 512 2.25 18.95 -6.30
N ALA A 513 3.19 19.27 -5.40
CA ALA A 513 3.79 20.60 -5.36
C ALA A 513 4.48 20.97 -6.68
N PHE A 514 5.18 20.01 -7.29
CA PHE A 514 5.86 20.20 -8.57
C PHE A 514 4.85 20.40 -9.71
N ILE A 515 3.81 19.61 -9.77
CA ILE A 515 2.74 19.73 -10.78
C ILE A 515 2.07 21.11 -10.67
N TYR A 516 1.57 21.45 -9.49
CA TYR A 516 0.81 22.69 -9.29
C TYR A 516 1.67 23.95 -9.14
N ALA A 517 2.99 23.82 -9.14
CA ALA A 517 3.90 24.94 -9.40
C ALA A 517 4.02 25.29 -10.88
N ASN A 518 3.78 24.34 -11.78
CA ASN A 518 4.07 24.47 -13.21
C ASN A 518 2.82 24.45 -14.10
N PHE A 519 1.73 23.83 -13.65
CA PHE A 519 0.54 23.59 -14.48
C PHE A 519 -0.77 23.90 -13.76
N GLU A 520 -1.76 24.35 -14.54
CA GLU A 520 -3.17 24.18 -14.24
C GLU A 520 -3.65 22.85 -14.83
N THR A 521 -4.62 22.21 -14.17
CA THR A 521 -5.15 20.92 -14.61
C THR A 521 -6.65 20.96 -14.84
N SER A 522 -7.12 20.25 -15.85
CA SER A 522 -8.57 20.05 -16.10
C SER A 522 -8.82 18.60 -16.51
N ILE A 523 -9.98 18.07 -16.10
CA ILE A 523 -10.39 16.71 -16.42
C ILE A 523 -10.81 16.66 -17.89
N VAL A 524 -10.26 15.69 -18.61
CA VAL A 524 -10.64 15.36 -19.99
C VAL A 524 -11.53 14.12 -20.02
N ASP A 525 -11.14 13.09 -19.25
CA ASP A 525 -11.88 11.84 -19.18
C ASP A 525 -11.66 11.19 -17.80
N ASP A 526 -12.73 11.06 -17.04
CA ASP A 526 -12.76 10.39 -15.73
C ASP A 526 -13.77 9.22 -15.68
N GLU A 527 -14.12 8.66 -16.83
CA GLU A 527 -14.99 7.47 -16.89
C GLU A 527 -14.35 6.30 -16.12
N GLY A 528 -15.09 5.73 -15.19
CA GLY A 528 -14.63 4.64 -14.34
C GLY A 528 -13.67 5.07 -13.21
N ILE A 529 -13.70 6.34 -12.80
CA ILE A 529 -12.90 6.87 -11.68
C ILE A 529 -13.35 6.31 -10.32
N GLU A 530 -14.53 5.73 -10.21
CA GLU A 530 -15.03 5.17 -8.96
C GLU A 530 -14.04 4.18 -8.38
N GLN A 531 -13.85 4.26 -7.07
CA GLN A 531 -12.89 3.41 -6.38
C GLN A 531 -13.40 1.98 -6.26
N GLU A 532 -12.57 1.01 -6.67
CA GLU A 532 -12.88 -0.40 -6.56
C GLU A 532 -12.97 -0.86 -5.10
N ASP A 533 -13.95 -1.72 -4.78
CA ASP A 533 -14.04 -2.37 -3.47
C ASP A 533 -13.14 -3.63 -3.46
N ALA A 534 -11.85 -3.40 -3.33
CA ALA A 534 -10.82 -4.45 -3.33
C ALA A 534 -9.79 -4.24 -2.22
N TYR A 535 -8.84 -5.18 -2.09
CA TYR A 535 -7.74 -5.04 -1.14
C TYR A 535 -6.84 -3.84 -1.49
N THR A 536 -6.44 -3.73 -2.75
CA THR A 536 -5.86 -2.50 -3.31
C THR A 536 -6.94 -1.86 -4.17
N ALA A 537 -7.42 -0.69 -3.76
CA ALA A 537 -8.63 -0.06 -4.28
C ALA A 537 -8.28 1.06 -5.26
N ARG A 538 -8.10 0.69 -6.53
CA ARG A 538 -7.78 1.59 -7.64
C ARG A 538 -9.06 2.05 -8.36
N PRO A 539 -8.96 3.00 -9.31
CA PRO A 539 -10.09 3.33 -10.19
C PRO A 539 -10.56 2.08 -10.95
N ILE A 540 -11.87 1.89 -11.06
CA ILE A 540 -12.47 0.73 -11.77
C ILE A 540 -12.03 0.71 -13.24
N GLY A 541 -11.95 1.90 -13.88
CA GLY A 541 -11.50 2.06 -15.26
C GLY A 541 -9.99 2.00 -15.45
N GLU A 542 -9.21 1.93 -14.36
CA GLU A 542 -7.73 1.99 -14.38
C GLU A 542 -7.20 3.15 -15.24
N LYS A 543 -7.91 4.30 -15.22
CA LYS A 543 -7.69 5.42 -16.12
C LYS A 543 -8.12 6.75 -15.49
N LEU A 544 -7.38 7.80 -15.80
CA LEU A 544 -7.79 9.19 -15.64
C LEU A 544 -7.02 10.05 -16.65
N VAL A 545 -7.71 10.78 -17.52
CA VAL A 545 -7.06 11.68 -18.49
C VAL A 545 -7.21 13.12 -18.05
N ILE A 546 -6.07 13.76 -17.88
CA ILE A 546 -5.94 15.16 -17.43
C ILE A 546 -5.23 15.98 -18.49
N ARG A 547 -5.75 17.18 -18.73
CA ARG A 547 -5.08 18.22 -19.52
C ARG A 547 -4.20 19.08 -18.62
N PHE A 548 -2.94 19.20 -18.99
CA PHE A 548 -1.97 20.06 -18.33
C PHE A 548 -1.74 21.33 -19.15
N THR A 549 -2.10 22.47 -18.56
CA THR A 549 -1.89 23.79 -19.16
C THR A 549 -0.75 24.48 -18.41
N PRO A 550 0.39 24.77 -19.06
CA PRO A 550 1.49 25.48 -18.41
C PRO A 550 1.06 26.82 -17.84
N LEU A 551 1.46 27.12 -16.63
CA LEU A 551 1.26 28.41 -16.02
C LEU A 551 2.10 29.45 -16.75
N LYS A 552 1.50 30.62 -17.04
CA LYS A 552 2.26 31.74 -17.64
C LYS A 552 3.21 32.29 -16.58
N THR A 553 4.50 32.30 -16.88
CA THR A 553 5.55 32.91 -16.06
C THR A 553 5.41 34.43 -16.02
#